data_bcf83d02e161e7713cef2caaf4479451
#
_entry.id   bcf83d02e161e7713cef2caaf4479451
#
_cell.length_a   1.000
_cell.length_b   1.000
_cell.length_c   1.000
_cell.angle_alpha   90.00
_cell.angle_beta   90.00
_cell.angle_gamma   90.00
#
_symmetry.space_group_name_H-M   'P 1'
#
loop_
_entity.id
_entity.type
_entity.pdbx_description
1 polymer ?
#
loop_
_entity_poly.entity_id
_entity_poly.type
_entity_poly.pdbx_seq_one_letter_code
_entity_poly.pdbx_strand_id
1 'polypeptide(L)'
;MTKGIVLSLYDFTGEALRPWAEAGYHCYAFDIQHPEIGKRDTFEGGGYIEYIQMDLWNLNNIDLLQNWFKNENVVFGMAFPVCTDLAVSGAAHFARKAKADPEFQIKASNHARWCASLFGALGVPYFIENPVSRLSTLWRKPDHSFHPYEYGEYIPDAEAE
;
A
#
# COMPACT_ATOMS: atom_id res chain seq x y z
N MET A 1 15.67 -13.01 -17.57
CA MET A 1 15.21 -13.49 -16.25
C MET A 1 14.66 -12.32 -15.45
N THR A 2 13.57 -12.53 -14.77
CA THR A 2 13.03 -11.50 -13.89
C THR A 2 13.92 -11.35 -12.64
N LYS A 3 14.06 -10.12 -12.14
CA LYS A 3 14.79 -9.86 -10.89
C LYS A 3 14.01 -10.26 -9.63
N GLY A 4 12.74 -10.58 -9.78
CA GLY A 4 11.81 -10.92 -8.71
C GLY A 4 10.50 -10.14 -8.83
N ILE A 5 9.64 -10.33 -7.85
CA ILE A 5 8.30 -9.75 -7.80
C ILE A 5 8.23 -8.71 -6.67
N VAL A 6 7.59 -7.57 -6.96
CA VAL A 6 7.28 -6.54 -5.97
C VAL A 6 5.76 -6.37 -5.89
N LEU A 7 5.22 -6.40 -4.67
CA LEU A 7 3.79 -6.27 -4.41
C LEU A 7 3.49 -4.90 -3.81
N SER A 8 2.45 -4.24 -4.31
CA SER A 8 1.93 -2.99 -3.75
C SER A 8 0.42 -3.11 -3.52
N LEU A 9 0.00 -2.88 -2.28
CA LEU A 9 -1.39 -2.99 -1.84
C LEU A 9 -1.98 -1.61 -1.58
N TYR A 10 -3.25 -1.41 -1.96
CA TYR A 10 -3.92 -0.11 -1.92
C TYR A 10 -3.17 0.93 -2.77
N ASP A 11 -2.75 0.53 -3.95
CA ASP A 11 -1.95 1.34 -4.87
C ASP A 11 -2.66 1.51 -6.21
N PHE A 12 -3.46 2.57 -6.31
CA PHE A 12 -4.20 2.88 -7.51
C PHE A 12 -3.30 3.40 -8.64
N THR A 13 -2.26 4.17 -8.33
CA THR A 13 -1.43 4.83 -9.33
C THR A 13 -0.29 3.97 -9.84
N GLY A 14 0.27 3.09 -9.01
CA GLY A 14 1.47 2.31 -9.30
C GLY A 14 2.77 3.12 -9.33
N GLU A 15 2.74 4.41 -8.95
CA GLU A 15 3.93 5.27 -8.99
C GLU A 15 5.06 4.76 -8.09
N ALA A 16 4.73 4.19 -6.92
CA ALA A 16 5.72 3.60 -6.03
C ALA A 16 6.40 2.37 -6.63
N LEU A 17 5.76 1.70 -7.61
CA LEU A 17 6.29 0.54 -8.30
C LEU A 17 7.12 0.90 -9.55
N ARG A 18 6.97 2.11 -10.10
CA ARG A 18 7.63 2.52 -11.33
C ARG A 18 9.15 2.31 -11.31
N PRO A 19 9.91 2.77 -10.30
CA PRO A 19 11.37 2.56 -10.27
C PRO A 19 11.76 1.08 -10.26
N TRP A 20 10.95 0.23 -9.63
CA TRP A 20 11.18 -1.21 -9.62
C TRP A 20 10.94 -1.84 -11.00
N ALA A 21 9.85 -1.46 -11.66
CA ALA A 21 9.54 -1.95 -13.00
C ALA A 21 10.57 -1.49 -14.04
N GLU A 22 11.00 -0.24 -14.00
CA GLU A 22 12.09 0.29 -14.82
C GLU A 22 13.41 -0.46 -14.58
N ALA A 23 13.67 -0.91 -13.36
CA ALA A 23 14.80 -1.73 -13.02
C ALA A 23 14.65 -3.23 -13.43
N GLY A 24 13.52 -3.64 -14.01
CA GLY A 24 13.30 -4.99 -14.53
C GLY A 24 12.60 -5.97 -13.58
N TYR A 25 11.94 -5.47 -12.53
CA TYR A 25 11.11 -6.29 -11.65
C TYR A 25 9.70 -6.46 -12.23
N HIS A 26 9.03 -7.54 -11.87
CA HIS A 26 7.62 -7.75 -12.13
C HIS A 26 6.81 -7.23 -10.95
N CYS A 27 6.02 -6.19 -11.17
CA CYS A 27 5.32 -5.48 -10.12
C CYS A 27 3.81 -5.70 -10.24
N TYR A 28 3.14 -5.80 -9.09
CA TYR A 28 1.69 -5.99 -9.01
C TYR A 28 1.10 -4.92 -8.09
N ALA A 29 0.22 -4.09 -8.65
CA ALA A 29 -0.54 -3.08 -7.93
C ALA A 29 -1.98 -3.58 -7.70
N PHE A 30 -2.39 -3.70 -6.45
CA PHE A 30 -3.73 -4.15 -6.07
C PHE A 30 -4.52 -2.99 -5.48
N ASP A 31 -5.66 -2.68 -6.09
CA ASP A 31 -6.61 -1.68 -5.61
C ASP A 31 -8.03 -1.99 -6.14
N ILE A 32 -9.05 -1.66 -5.37
CA ILE A 32 -10.45 -1.87 -5.79
C ILE A 32 -10.84 -0.96 -6.97
N GLN A 33 -10.14 0.12 -7.21
CA GLN A 33 -10.42 1.10 -8.26
C GLN A 33 -9.84 0.70 -9.62
N HIS A 34 -9.03 -0.37 -9.71
CA HIS A 34 -8.53 -0.85 -10.99
C HIS A 34 -9.66 -1.44 -11.85
N PRO A 35 -9.53 -1.43 -13.18
CA PRO A 35 -10.51 -2.06 -14.06
C PRO A 35 -10.51 -3.58 -13.89
N GLU A 36 -11.70 -4.20 -13.99
CA GLU A 36 -11.87 -5.66 -13.87
C GLU A 36 -11.02 -6.47 -14.86
N ILE A 37 -10.86 -5.96 -16.08
CA ILE A 37 -10.05 -6.62 -17.11
C ILE A 37 -8.54 -6.49 -16.87
N GLY A 38 -8.14 -5.77 -15.82
CA GLY A 38 -6.75 -5.45 -15.54
C GLY A 38 -6.12 -4.50 -16.56
N LYS A 39 -4.91 -4.06 -16.24
CA LYS A 39 -4.07 -3.21 -17.10
C LYS A 39 -2.61 -3.61 -16.85
N ARG A 40 -1.78 -3.56 -17.88
CA ARG A 40 -0.34 -3.76 -17.75
C ARG A 40 0.43 -2.65 -18.43
N ASP A 41 1.35 -2.04 -17.71
CA ASP A 41 2.36 -1.14 -18.25
C ASP A 41 3.70 -1.87 -18.31
N THR A 42 4.39 -1.81 -19.46
CA THR A 42 5.67 -2.48 -19.69
C THR A 42 6.80 -1.48 -19.83
N PHE A 43 7.99 -1.85 -19.41
CA PHE A 43 9.19 -1.01 -19.38
C PHE A 43 10.34 -1.64 -20.17
N GLU A 44 11.24 -0.82 -20.72
CA GLU A 44 12.34 -1.28 -21.59
C GLU A 44 13.24 -2.34 -20.94
N GLY A 45 13.41 -2.30 -19.60
CA GLY A 45 14.18 -3.28 -18.84
C GLY A 45 13.53 -4.67 -18.71
N GLY A 46 12.37 -4.89 -19.36
CA GLY A 46 11.61 -6.14 -19.29
C GLY A 46 10.74 -6.25 -18.04
N GLY A 47 10.74 -5.24 -17.17
CA GLY A 47 9.82 -5.15 -16.06
C GLY A 47 8.44 -4.68 -16.50
N TYR A 48 7.46 -4.86 -15.61
CA TYR A 48 6.09 -4.40 -15.84
C TYR A 48 5.38 -4.09 -14.52
N ILE A 49 4.29 -3.33 -14.63
CA ILE A 49 3.32 -3.17 -13.55
C ILE A 49 2.00 -3.78 -14.04
N GLU A 50 1.51 -4.76 -13.31
CA GLU A 50 0.18 -5.36 -13.49
C GLU A 50 -0.76 -4.70 -12.49
N TYR A 51 -1.83 -4.08 -12.98
CA TYR A 51 -2.85 -3.44 -12.17
C TYR A 51 -4.04 -4.39 -12.03
N ILE A 52 -4.32 -4.82 -10.81
CA ILE A 52 -5.33 -5.85 -10.53
C ILE A 52 -6.40 -5.27 -9.61
N GLN A 53 -7.66 -5.34 -10.06
CA GLN A 53 -8.79 -5.00 -9.21
C GLN A 53 -8.91 -6.02 -8.08
N MET A 54 -8.87 -5.54 -6.84
CA MET A 54 -9.06 -6.38 -5.67
C MET A 54 -9.60 -5.57 -4.49
N ASP A 55 -10.66 -6.08 -3.88
CA ASP A 55 -11.16 -5.56 -2.61
C ASP A 55 -10.31 -6.07 -1.45
N LEU A 56 -9.36 -5.26 -1.01
CA LEU A 56 -8.46 -5.57 0.10
C LEU A 56 -9.11 -5.35 1.48
N TRP A 57 -10.38 -4.91 1.53
CA TRP A 57 -11.18 -4.88 2.75
C TRP A 57 -11.71 -6.27 3.11
N ASN A 58 -11.66 -7.19 2.18
CA ASN A 58 -12.04 -8.57 2.37
C ASN A 58 -10.81 -9.41 2.73
N LEU A 59 -10.76 -9.92 3.97
CA LEU A 59 -9.65 -10.73 4.47
C LEU A 59 -9.38 -11.97 3.60
N ASN A 60 -10.43 -12.57 3.00
CA ASN A 60 -10.25 -13.72 2.11
C ASN A 60 -9.36 -13.37 0.89
N ASN A 61 -9.37 -12.12 0.44
CA ASN A 61 -8.50 -11.69 -0.65
C ASN A 61 -7.04 -11.56 -0.20
N ILE A 62 -6.78 -11.20 1.05
CA ILE A 62 -5.42 -11.24 1.63
C ILE A 62 -4.90 -12.68 1.68
N ASP A 63 -5.73 -13.63 2.11
CA ASP A 63 -5.37 -15.06 2.11
C ASP A 63 -5.16 -15.59 0.69
N LEU A 64 -5.95 -15.12 -0.27
CA LEU A 64 -5.77 -15.44 -1.69
C LEU A 64 -4.42 -14.95 -2.21
N LEU A 65 -4.02 -13.71 -1.90
CA LEU A 65 -2.70 -13.18 -2.27
C LEU A 65 -1.57 -14.00 -1.65
N GLN A 66 -1.68 -14.40 -0.40
CA GLN A 66 -0.69 -15.28 0.23
C GLN A 66 -0.58 -16.60 -0.54
N ASN A 67 -1.69 -17.20 -0.94
CA ASN A 67 -1.69 -18.44 -1.72
C ASN A 67 -1.11 -18.27 -3.12
N TRP A 68 -1.36 -17.14 -3.79
CA TRP A 68 -0.81 -16.87 -5.12
C TRP A 68 0.71 -16.74 -5.09
N PHE A 69 1.25 -16.08 -4.06
CA PHE A 69 2.65 -15.67 -4.03
C PHE A 69 3.55 -16.51 -3.12
N LYS A 70 3.02 -17.45 -2.35
CA LYS A 70 3.81 -18.25 -1.37
C LYS A 70 4.97 -19.06 -1.96
N ASN A 71 4.91 -19.39 -3.26
CA ASN A 71 5.95 -20.13 -3.96
C ASN A 71 6.65 -19.28 -5.04
N GLU A 72 6.33 -18.00 -5.11
CA GLU A 72 6.89 -17.08 -6.07
C GLU A 72 8.10 -16.33 -5.48
N ASN A 73 8.98 -15.84 -6.35
CA ASN A 73 10.13 -15.05 -5.93
C ASN A 73 9.73 -13.61 -5.60
N VAL A 74 8.93 -13.41 -4.56
CA VAL A 74 8.62 -12.08 -4.05
C VAL A 74 9.83 -11.55 -3.30
N VAL A 75 10.26 -10.34 -3.61
CA VAL A 75 11.46 -9.73 -3.02
C VAL A 75 11.17 -8.52 -2.14
N PHE A 76 10.01 -7.88 -2.33
CA PHE A 76 9.61 -6.71 -1.55
C PHE A 76 8.09 -6.53 -1.54
N GLY A 77 7.57 -5.95 -0.44
CA GLY A 77 6.17 -5.58 -0.30
C GLY A 77 6.00 -4.12 0.15
N MET A 78 4.95 -3.46 -0.32
CA MET A 78 4.55 -2.15 0.16
C MET A 78 3.04 -2.06 0.28
N ALA A 79 2.53 -1.24 1.20
CA ALA A 79 1.10 -1.03 1.36
C ALA A 79 0.79 0.39 1.80
N PHE A 80 -0.32 0.92 1.26
CA PHE A 80 -0.84 2.27 1.52
C PHE A 80 -2.30 2.19 1.99
N PRO A 81 -2.58 1.52 3.13
CA PRO A 81 -3.95 1.26 3.57
C PRO A 81 -4.71 2.56 3.83
N VAL A 82 -6.00 2.54 3.56
CA VAL A 82 -6.88 3.71 3.71
C VAL A 82 -6.80 4.26 5.13
N CYS A 83 -6.45 5.54 5.24
CA CYS A 83 -6.18 6.22 6.51
C CYS A 83 -7.33 7.13 7.00
N THR A 84 -8.42 7.29 6.23
CA THR A 84 -9.48 8.26 6.49
C THR A 84 -10.09 8.14 7.90
N ASP A 85 -10.18 6.93 8.44
CA ASP A 85 -10.75 6.66 9.76
C ASP A 85 -9.71 6.67 10.88
N LEU A 86 -8.45 6.85 10.56
CA LEU A 86 -7.33 6.83 11.49
C LEU A 86 -6.58 8.16 11.55
N ALA A 87 -6.48 8.87 10.43
CA ALA A 87 -5.67 10.07 10.30
C ALA A 87 -6.21 11.22 11.17
N VAL A 88 -5.30 11.97 11.78
CA VAL A 88 -5.64 13.15 12.62
C VAL A 88 -6.45 14.19 11.84
N SER A 89 -6.22 14.33 10.55
CA SER A 89 -7.01 15.20 9.67
C SER A 89 -8.51 14.85 9.60
N GLY A 90 -8.88 13.58 9.89
CA GLY A 90 -10.26 13.11 9.96
C GLY A 90 -10.91 13.21 11.35
N ALA A 91 -10.17 13.67 12.37
CA ALA A 91 -10.58 13.61 13.78
C ALA A 91 -11.93 14.30 14.08
N ALA A 92 -12.27 15.38 13.34
CA ALA A 92 -13.54 16.08 13.49
C ALA A 92 -14.79 15.18 13.27
N HIS A 93 -14.61 14.06 12.54
CA HIS A 93 -15.69 13.13 12.22
C HIS A 93 -15.73 11.88 13.12
N PHE A 94 -14.71 11.67 13.97
CA PHE A 94 -14.59 10.47 14.78
C PHE A 94 -15.75 10.27 15.75
N ALA A 95 -16.20 11.32 16.44
CA ALA A 95 -17.31 11.23 17.36
C ALA A 95 -18.63 10.78 16.69
N ARG A 96 -18.90 11.27 15.47
CA ARG A 96 -20.07 10.87 14.68
C ARG A 96 -19.94 9.40 14.21
N LYS A 97 -18.78 9.01 13.71
CA LYS A 97 -18.52 7.64 13.26
C LYS A 97 -18.59 6.64 14.40
N ALA A 98 -18.05 6.97 15.58
CA ALA A 98 -18.10 6.13 16.76
C ALA A 98 -19.53 5.88 17.27
N LYS A 99 -20.47 6.80 17.05
CA LYS A 99 -21.89 6.58 17.36
C LYS A 99 -22.55 5.53 16.46
N ALA A 100 -22.11 5.47 15.20
CA ALA A 100 -22.64 4.52 14.22
C ALA A 100 -21.94 3.15 14.34
N ASP A 101 -20.64 3.14 14.55
CA ASP A 101 -19.81 1.95 14.73
C ASP A 101 -18.67 2.25 15.74
N PRO A 102 -18.80 1.84 17.01
CA PRO A 102 -17.74 2.07 18.01
C PRO A 102 -16.39 1.44 17.65
N GLU A 103 -16.38 0.42 16.81
CA GLU A 103 -15.17 -0.31 16.41
C GLU A 103 -14.55 0.16 15.11
N PHE A 104 -15.06 1.24 14.48
CA PHE A 104 -14.64 1.67 13.15
C PHE A 104 -13.12 1.88 13.02
N GLN A 105 -12.45 2.40 14.06
CA GLN A 105 -11.00 2.59 14.06
C GLN A 105 -10.22 1.29 14.23
N ILE A 106 -10.74 0.35 15.01
CA ILE A 106 -10.14 -0.98 15.12
C ILE A 106 -10.21 -1.70 13.80
N LYS A 107 -11.38 -1.67 13.13
CA LYS A 107 -11.56 -2.23 11.79
C LYS A 107 -10.60 -1.59 10.77
N ALA A 108 -10.49 -0.26 10.77
CA ALA A 108 -9.56 0.46 9.91
C ALA A 108 -8.10 0.07 10.19
N SER A 109 -7.70 -0.12 11.45
CA SER A 109 -6.34 -0.54 11.81
C SER A 109 -6.01 -1.97 11.37
N ASN A 110 -7.02 -2.82 11.18
CA ASN A 110 -6.82 -4.20 10.74
C ASN A 110 -6.25 -4.27 9.33
N HIS A 111 -6.54 -3.32 8.45
CA HIS A 111 -5.98 -3.31 7.09
C HIS A 111 -4.46 -3.27 7.10
N ALA A 112 -3.86 -2.41 7.93
CA ALA A 112 -2.41 -2.38 8.10
C ALA A 112 -1.86 -3.69 8.70
N ARG A 113 -2.56 -4.26 9.67
CA ARG A 113 -2.17 -5.55 10.30
C ARG A 113 -2.22 -6.70 9.31
N TRP A 114 -3.24 -6.76 8.46
CA TRP A 114 -3.38 -7.80 7.44
C TRP A 114 -2.27 -7.72 6.39
N CYS A 115 -1.92 -6.51 5.96
CA CYS A 115 -0.76 -6.31 5.08
C CYS A 115 0.53 -6.80 5.71
N ALA A 116 0.78 -6.44 6.97
CA ALA A 116 1.95 -6.90 7.71
C ALA A 116 1.97 -8.43 7.86
N SER A 117 0.82 -9.04 8.12
CA SER A 117 0.68 -10.50 8.23
C SER A 117 0.98 -11.20 6.92
N LEU A 118 0.47 -10.68 5.79
CA LEU A 118 0.73 -11.20 4.45
C LEU A 118 2.25 -11.18 4.13
N PHE A 119 2.88 -10.02 4.27
CA PHE A 119 4.30 -9.87 3.95
C PHE A 119 5.18 -10.69 4.90
N GLY A 120 4.80 -10.77 6.18
CA GLY A 120 5.46 -11.64 7.15
C GLY A 120 5.36 -13.11 6.79
N ALA A 121 4.19 -13.57 6.33
CA ALA A 121 3.98 -14.95 5.87
C ALA A 121 4.75 -15.27 4.58
N LEU A 122 4.93 -14.28 3.70
CA LEU A 122 5.77 -14.40 2.50
C LEU A 122 7.27 -14.32 2.83
N GLY A 123 7.64 -13.89 4.03
CA GLY A 123 9.03 -13.78 4.47
C GLY A 123 9.83 -12.68 3.76
N VAL A 124 9.18 -11.61 3.33
CA VAL A 124 9.81 -10.54 2.55
C VAL A 124 9.94 -9.25 3.35
N PRO A 125 10.97 -8.43 3.08
CA PRO A 125 11.02 -7.07 3.62
C PRO A 125 9.87 -6.24 3.06
N TYR A 126 9.32 -5.34 3.89
CA TYR A 126 8.19 -4.52 3.49
C TYR A 126 8.13 -3.21 4.27
N PHE A 127 7.32 -2.28 3.76
CA PHE A 127 6.86 -1.14 4.55
C PHE A 127 5.34 -0.96 4.41
N ILE A 128 4.76 -0.32 5.41
CA ILE A 128 3.37 0.15 5.40
C ILE A 128 3.40 1.64 5.70
N GLU A 129 2.97 2.45 4.73
CA GLU A 129 2.86 3.89 4.89
C GLU A 129 1.48 4.26 5.46
N ASN A 130 1.47 5.17 6.41
CA ASN A 130 0.25 5.77 6.92
C ASN A 130 0.59 7.14 7.52
N PRO A 131 -0.21 8.17 7.28
CA PRO A 131 0.03 9.49 7.88
C PRO A 131 -0.07 9.42 9.41
N VAL A 132 0.29 10.53 10.09
CA VAL A 132 0.10 10.65 11.55
C VAL A 132 -1.32 10.30 11.92
N SER A 133 -1.50 9.22 12.67
CA SER A 133 -2.79 8.58 12.88
C SER A 133 -2.89 7.84 14.20
N ARG A 134 -4.11 7.35 14.50
CA ARG A 134 -4.39 6.47 15.64
C ARG A 134 -3.71 5.09 15.53
N LEU A 135 -3.10 4.78 14.40
CA LEU A 135 -2.41 3.50 14.19
C LEU A 135 -1.30 3.27 15.23
N SER A 136 -0.61 4.33 15.65
CA SER A 136 0.43 4.28 16.69
C SER A 136 -0.08 3.82 18.06
N THR A 137 -1.35 4.06 18.36
CA THR A 137 -2.02 3.64 19.62
C THR A 137 -2.77 2.32 19.47
N LEU A 138 -3.34 2.05 18.30
CA LEU A 138 -4.17 0.88 18.06
C LEU A 138 -3.36 -0.35 17.66
N TRP A 139 -2.19 -0.15 17.10
CA TRP A 139 -1.33 -1.24 16.65
C TRP A 139 0.10 -1.09 17.16
N ARG A 140 0.92 -0.21 16.57
CA ARG A 140 2.32 -0.02 16.95
C ARG A 140 2.82 1.37 16.56
N LYS A 141 3.87 1.83 17.25
CA LYS A 141 4.58 3.06 16.85
C LYS A 141 5.27 2.87 15.49
N PRO A 142 5.41 3.95 14.69
CA PRO A 142 6.16 3.90 13.46
C PRO A 142 7.65 3.61 13.72
N ASP A 143 8.28 2.87 12.82
CA ASP A 143 9.73 2.67 12.85
C ASP A 143 10.46 3.92 12.35
N HIS A 144 9.86 4.62 11.37
CA HIS A 144 10.37 5.84 10.77
C HIS A 144 9.26 6.85 10.55
N SER A 145 9.62 8.13 10.57
CA SER A 145 8.75 9.24 10.17
C SER A 145 9.52 10.14 9.22
N PHE A 146 8.88 10.65 8.20
CA PHE A 146 9.45 11.58 7.24
C PHE A 146 8.40 12.61 6.82
N HIS A 147 8.87 13.74 6.33
CA HIS A 147 8.01 14.70 5.67
C HIS A 147 8.21 14.61 4.15
N PRO A 148 7.14 14.69 3.34
CA PRO A 148 7.26 14.61 1.88
C PRO A 148 8.28 15.58 1.27
N TYR A 149 8.42 16.80 1.83
CA TYR A 149 9.37 17.79 1.35
C TYR A 149 10.85 17.40 1.55
N GLU A 150 11.15 16.42 2.41
CA GLU A 150 12.54 15.94 2.62
C GLU A 150 13.04 15.11 1.43
N TYR A 151 12.12 14.61 0.61
CA TYR A 151 12.38 13.75 -0.54
C TYR A 151 11.80 14.30 -1.84
N GLY A 152 11.22 15.51 -1.80
CA GLY A 152 10.73 16.21 -2.96
C GLY A 152 11.89 16.73 -3.82
N GLU A 153 11.72 16.71 -5.14
CA GLU A 153 12.64 17.43 -6.02
C GLU A 153 12.56 18.93 -5.76
N TYR A 154 13.70 19.63 -5.93
CA TYR A 154 13.75 21.08 -5.86
C TYR A 154 12.94 21.67 -7.02
N ILE A 155 11.80 22.29 -6.70
CA ILE A 155 11.03 23.07 -7.68
C ILE A 155 11.65 24.47 -7.72
N PRO A 156 12.15 24.95 -8.87
CA PRO A 156 12.63 26.32 -8.99
C PRO A 156 11.52 27.33 -8.61
N ASP A 157 11.89 28.41 -7.92
CA ASP A 157 10.96 29.43 -7.42
C ASP A 157 9.98 30.00 -8.47
N ALA A 158 10.33 29.89 -9.77
CA ALA A 158 9.50 30.32 -10.88
C ALA A 158 8.24 29.44 -11.14
N GLU A 159 8.16 28.26 -10.53
CA GLU A 159 7.01 27.34 -10.66
C GLU A 159 6.19 27.24 -9.38
N ALA A 160 6.53 28.03 -8.36
CA ALA A 160 5.88 28.03 -7.04
C ALA A 160 4.76 29.08 -6.89
N GLU A 161 4.36 29.79 -7.98
CA GLU A 161 3.27 30.78 -8.00
C GLU A 161 1.89 30.18 -8.35
#